data_fd327000a97bc8c6da3461b4d5ab6063
#
_entry.id   fd327000a97bc8c6da3461b4d5ab6063
#
_cell.length_a   1.000
_cell.length_b   1.000
_cell.length_c   1.000
_cell.angle_alpha   90.00
_cell.angle_beta   90.00
_cell.angle_gamma   90.00
#
_symmetry.space_group_name_H-M   'P 1'
#
loop_
_entity.id
_entity.type
_entity.pdbx_description
1 polymer ?
#
loop_
_entity_poly.entity_id
_entity_poly.type
_entity_poly.pdbx_seq_one_letter_code
_entity_poly.pdbx_strand_id
1 'polypeptide(L)'
;FKWRSGILEGIYWGAPAIADLNKDGKPEIIIGRQVLRNDGTLLWTGTAGSASGGNVGPLSLVSDVNLDGKPDVVAGNTVYKADGTIQAQNVSLPNGYNAVANFDGTPQAEIVLVADGKVWLLNHDMTVKWGPVAIPGGGYGGAPTIADFDGDGKPEIGVAGASRYVVFETDGTVK
;
A
#
# COMPACT_ATOMS: atom_id res chain seq x y z
N PHE A 1 22.91 16.77 12.54
CA PHE A 1 21.65 16.64 11.77
C PHE A 1 21.72 17.51 10.53
N LYS A 2 21.17 17.03 9.40
CA LYS A 2 20.91 17.90 8.25
C LYS A 2 19.63 18.72 8.48
N TRP A 3 18.56 18.05 8.96
CA TRP A 3 17.27 18.64 9.37
C TRP A 3 16.47 17.64 10.22
N ARG A 4 15.39 18.11 10.83
CA ARG A 4 14.40 17.34 11.56
C ARG A 4 13.02 17.87 11.19
N SER A 5 12.07 16.97 10.89
CA SER A 5 10.68 17.36 10.64
C SER A 5 10.01 17.94 11.89
N GLY A 6 8.87 18.57 11.73
CA GLY A 6 7.90 18.76 12.78
C GLY A 6 7.33 17.44 13.30
N ILE A 7 6.35 17.51 14.21
CA ILE A 7 5.63 16.34 14.74
C ILE A 7 4.76 15.78 13.63
N LEU A 8 4.83 14.46 13.45
CA LEU A 8 4.03 13.68 12.50
C LEU A 8 3.06 12.77 13.26
N GLU A 9 1.92 12.46 12.64
CA GLU A 9 0.90 11.61 13.23
C GLU A 9 1.22 10.13 12.99
N GLY A 10 1.14 9.31 14.07
CA GLY A 10 1.06 7.85 13.97
C GLY A 10 2.18 7.14 13.22
N ILE A 11 3.40 7.67 13.24
CA ILE A 11 4.51 7.10 12.47
C ILE A 11 5.15 5.86 13.11
N TYR A 12 5.06 5.69 14.41
CA TYR A 12 5.60 4.58 15.21
C TYR A 12 6.83 3.90 14.58
N TRP A 13 6.72 2.60 14.26
CA TRP A 13 7.76 1.79 13.61
C TRP A 13 7.58 1.72 12.08
N GLY A 14 6.99 2.75 11.46
CA GLY A 14 6.70 2.78 10.04
C GLY A 14 7.93 2.81 9.14
N ALA A 15 7.77 2.36 7.91
CA ALA A 15 8.78 2.43 6.86
C ALA A 15 8.39 3.51 5.84
N PRO A 16 9.20 4.57 5.69
CA PRO A 16 8.96 5.60 4.68
C PRO A 16 9.30 5.11 3.27
N ALA A 17 8.64 5.71 2.29
CA ALA A 17 9.05 5.66 0.89
C ALA A 17 9.64 7.01 0.47
N ILE A 18 10.41 7.00 -0.62
CA ILE A 18 10.97 8.20 -1.22
C ILE A 18 10.65 8.19 -2.71
N ALA A 19 10.04 9.27 -3.20
CA ALA A 19 9.71 9.44 -4.61
C ALA A 19 9.61 10.92 -4.97
N ASP A 20 9.94 11.26 -6.20
CA ASP A 20 9.65 12.58 -6.78
C ASP A 20 8.20 12.56 -7.29
N LEU A 21 7.26 12.90 -6.39
CA LEU A 21 5.82 12.83 -6.65
C LEU A 21 5.34 13.85 -7.67
N ASN A 22 5.95 15.03 -7.65
CA ASN A 22 5.54 16.17 -8.48
C ASN A 22 6.41 16.36 -9.73
N LYS A 23 7.47 15.52 -9.87
CA LYS A 23 8.45 15.55 -10.97
C LYS A 23 9.23 16.86 -11.08
N ASP A 24 9.55 17.47 -9.94
CA ASP A 24 10.37 18.69 -9.88
C ASP A 24 11.88 18.42 -9.73
N GLY A 25 12.26 17.15 -9.70
CA GLY A 25 13.65 16.68 -9.53
C GLY A 25 14.10 16.62 -8.08
N LYS A 26 13.21 16.82 -7.10
CA LYS A 26 13.48 16.70 -5.66
C LYS A 26 12.56 15.65 -5.06
N PRO A 27 13.10 14.66 -4.35
CA PRO A 27 12.24 13.61 -3.79
C PRO A 27 11.45 14.10 -2.59
N GLU A 28 10.20 13.68 -2.50
CA GLU A 28 9.39 13.71 -1.29
C GLU A 28 9.64 12.48 -0.43
N ILE A 29 9.33 12.60 0.85
CA ILE A 29 9.37 11.51 1.83
C ILE A 29 7.93 11.20 2.24
N ILE A 30 7.50 9.98 1.97
CA ILE A 30 6.14 9.52 2.19
C ILE A 30 6.11 8.65 3.45
N ILE A 31 5.24 8.98 4.41
CA ILE A 31 5.03 8.23 5.65
C ILE A 31 3.52 7.99 5.80
N GLY A 32 3.06 6.87 5.26
CA GLY A 32 1.63 6.58 5.15
C GLY A 32 0.90 7.64 4.34
N ARG A 33 0.00 8.38 4.99
CA ARG A 33 -0.78 9.48 4.39
C ARG A 33 -0.15 10.87 4.58
N GLN A 34 1.09 10.93 5.07
CA GLN A 34 1.81 12.19 5.29
C GLN A 34 2.99 12.28 4.34
N VAL A 35 3.14 13.41 3.69
CA VAL A 35 4.21 13.64 2.74
C VAL A 35 5.01 14.88 3.13
N LEU A 36 6.32 14.71 3.21
CA LEU A 36 7.28 15.77 3.49
C LEU A 36 8.06 16.13 2.23
N ARG A 37 8.47 17.37 2.13
CA ARG A 37 9.49 17.79 1.17
C ARG A 37 10.86 17.25 1.55
N ASN A 38 11.78 17.31 0.63
CA ASN A 38 13.18 16.90 0.82
C ASN A 38 13.95 17.69 1.88
N ASP A 39 13.40 18.81 2.36
CA ASP A 39 13.95 19.62 3.45
C ASP A 39 13.32 19.30 4.82
N GLY A 40 12.40 18.32 4.88
CA GLY A 40 11.71 17.89 6.09
C GLY A 40 10.48 18.72 6.46
N THR A 41 10.08 19.69 5.65
CA THR A 41 8.82 20.43 5.86
C THR A 41 7.64 19.59 5.39
N LEU A 42 6.52 19.65 6.13
CA LEU A 42 5.29 18.95 5.76
C LEU A 42 4.74 19.57 4.46
N LEU A 43 4.50 18.72 3.47
CA LEU A 43 3.88 19.12 2.20
C LEU A 43 2.35 19.01 2.31
N TRP A 44 1.85 17.84 2.71
CA TRP A 44 0.43 17.60 2.95
C TRP A 44 0.21 16.39 3.88
N THR A 45 -0.97 16.33 4.47
CA THR A 45 -1.49 15.16 5.19
C THR A 45 -2.83 14.77 4.60
N GLY A 46 -2.95 13.52 4.18
CA GLY A 46 -4.20 12.95 3.69
C GLY A 46 -5.25 12.81 4.79
N THR A 47 -6.52 12.80 4.40
CA THR A 47 -7.66 12.76 5.34
C THR A 47 -8.14 11.35 5.64
N ALA A 48 -7.69 10.33 4.89
CA ALA A 48 -8.14 8.95 4.99
C ALA A 48 -6.99 7.96 4.79
N GLY A 49 -7.23 6.68 5.06
CA GLY A 49 -6.20 5.66 4.95
C GLY A 49 -5.01 5.92 5.86
N SER A 50 -4.12 4.98 6.01
CA SER A 50 -2.88 5.21 6.79
C SER A 50 -1.74 4.26 6.40
N ALA A 51 -1.99 3.26 5.55
CA ALA A 51 -1.03 2.20 5.22
C ALA A 51 -0.48 1.47 6.46
N SER A 52 -1.27 1.38 7.52
CA SER A 52 -0.86 0.78 8.79
C SER A 52 -1.84 -0.29 9.24
N GLY A 53 -1.34 -1.28 9.97
CA GLY A 53 -2.14 -2.35 10.58
C GLY A 53 -1.83 -2.49 12.06
N GLY A 54 -2.87 -2.59 12.90
CA GLY A 54 -2.72 -2.77 14.34
C GLY A 54 -1.90 -1.65 15.00
N ASN A 55 -0.88 -2.02 15.77
CA ASN A 55 0.01 -1.10 16.49
C ASN A 55 1.34 -0.81 15.76
N VAL A 56 1.44 -1.19 14.50
CA VAL A 56 2.62 -0.93 13.66
C VAL A 56 2.35 0.30 12.79
N GLY A 57 3.35 1.15 12.63
CA GLY A 57 3.25 2.34 11.81
C GLY A 57 3.10 2.04 10.33
N PRO A 58 2.93 3.07 9.51
CA PRO A 58 2.66 2.91 8.09
C PRO A 58 3.85 2.28 7.34
N LEU A 59 3.54 1.40 6.40
CA LEU A 59 4.45 0.95 5.37
C LEU A 59 4.05 1.66 4.08
N SER A 60 4.87 2.65 3.71
CA SER A 60 4.50 3.58 2.64
C SER A 60 4.77 2.97 1.26
N LEU A 61 3.84 3.17 0.35
CA LEU A 61 3.91 2.67 -1.01
C LEU A 61 3.60 3.79 -2.01
N VAL A 62 4.40 3.85 -3.05
CA VAL A 62 4.25 4.80 -4.16
C VAL A 62 4.28 4.03 -5.47
N SER A 63 3.28 4.24 -6.31
CA SER A 63 3.18 3.63 -7.66
C SER A 63 2.25 4.46 -8.52
N ASP A 64 2.48 4.53 -9.81
CA ASP A 64 1.52 5.06 -10.78
C ASP A 64 0.48 3.97 -11.08
N VAL A 65 -0.57 3.90 -10.24
CA VAL A 65 -1.53 2.78 -10.29
C VAL A 65 -2.55 2.91 -11.44
N ASN A 66 -2.79 4.13 -11.90
CA ASN A 66 -3.73 4.42 -12.99
C ASN A 66 -3.06 4.66 -14.33
N LEU A 67 -1.73 4.69 -14.37
CA LEU A 67 -0.88 4.93 -15.54
C LEU A 67 -1.12 6.31 -16.18
N ASP A 68 -1.35 7.34 -15.37
CA ASP A 68 -1.44 8.72 -15.85
C ASP A 68 -0.06 9.38 -16.00
N GLY A 69 0.99 8.65 -15.68
CA GLY A 69 2.36 9.07 -15.74
C GLY A 69 2.83 9.80 -14.49
N LYS A 70 2.06 9.85 -13.41
CA LYS A 70 2.42 10.47 -12.12
C LYS A 70 2.39 9.43 -11.01
N PRO A 71 3.35 9.47 -10.07
CA PRO A 71 3.31 8.60 -8.92
C PRO A 71 2.12 8.93 -7.99
N ASP A 72 1.43 7.88 -7.55
CA ASP A 72 0.36 7.94 -6.55
C ASP A 72 0.85 7.41 -5.21
N VAL A 73 0.28 7.90 -4.11
CA VAL A 73 0.53 7.37 -2.76
C VAL A 73 -0.59 6.41 -2.37
N VAL A 74 -0.26 5.13 -2.18
CA VAL A 74 -1.21 4.11 -1.74
C VAL A 74 -1.15 3.99 -0.21
N ALA A 75 -2.26 4.32 0.46
CA ALA A 75 -2.34 4.40 1.91
C ALA A 75 -3.54 3.60 2.46
N GLY A 76 -3.38 2.29 2.56
CA GLY A 76 -4.44 1.38 3.04
C GLY A 76 -5.60 1.31 2.05
N ASN A 77 -6.75 1.83 2.45
CA ASN A 77 -7.98 1.85 1.63
C ASN A 77 -8.12 3.12 0.77
N THR A 78 -7.06 3.88 0.59
CA THR A 78 -7.07 5.17 -0.12
C THR A 78 -5.85 5.32 -1.03
N VAL A 79 -6.05 5.89 -2.19
CA VAL A 79 -5.00 6.32 -3.14
C VAL A 79 -5.05 7.83 -3.26
N TYR A 80 -3.90 8.47 -3.12
CA TYR A 80 -3.73 9.92 -3.24
C TYR A 80 -2.90 10.27 -4.46
N LYS A 81 -3.27 11.36 -5.13
CA LYS A 81 -2.42 12.02 -6.11
C LYS A 81 -1.24 12.73 -5.44
N ALA A 82 -0.28 13.13 -6.25
CA ALA A 82 0.91 13.87 -5.80
C ALA A 82 0.60 15.13 -4.98
N ASP A 83 -0.54 15.77 -5.20
CA ASP A 83 -0.99 16.99 -4.51
C ASP A 83 -1.75 16.73 -3.19
N GLY A 84 -1.93 15.45 -2.81
CA GLY A 84 -2.65 15.04 -1.60
C GLY A 84 -4.16 14.96 -1.76
N THR A 85 -4.70 15.18 -2.96
CA THR A 85 -6.13 14.94 -3.23
C THR A 85 -6.40 13.44 -3.38
N ILE A 86 -7.56 12.97 -2.90
CA ILE A 86 -7.96 11.57 -3.04
C ILE A 86 -8.23 11.29 -4.52
N GLN A 87 -7.55 10.28 -5.07
CA GLN A 87 -7.78 9.74 -6.40
C GLN A 87 -8.84 8.65 -6.37
N ALA A 88 -8.71 7.72 -5.43
CA ALA A 88 -9.63 6.61 -5.22
C ALA A 88 -9.69 6.24 -3.73
N GLN A 89 -10.86 5.80 -3.27
CA GLN A 89 -11.05 5.37 -1.90
C GLN A 89 -12.17 4.34 -1.80
N ASN A 90 -12.00 3.35 -0.92
CA ASN A 90 -13.07 2.44 -0.54
C ASN A 90 -13.27 2.47 0.98
N VAL A 91 -14.23 3.25 1.44
CA VAL A 91 -14.53 3.47 2.87
C VAL A 91 -15.07 2.21 3.56
N SER A 92 -15.51 1.19 2.82
CA SER A 92 -16.00 -0.07 3.36
C SER A 92 -14.86 -1.02 3.74
N LEU A 93 -13.63 -0.75 3.30
CA LEU A 93 -12.45 -1.54 3.61
C LEU A 93 -11.71 -0.99 4.81
N PRO A 94 -11.09 -1.88 5.63
CA PRO A 94 -10.22 -1.46 6.72
C PRO A 94 -8.94 -0.80 6.19
N ASN A 95 -8.23 -0.09 7.05
CA ASN A 95 -6.85 0.27 6.79
C ASN A 95 -5.95 -0.96 6.92
N GLY A 96 -4.85 -0.99 6.16
CA GLY A 96 -3.92 -2.10 6.17
C GLY A 96 -2.68 -1.83 5.36
N TYR A 97 -1.91 -2.86 5.12
CA TYR A 97 -0.71 -2.83 4.31
C TYR A 97 -1.03 -3.14 2.85
N ASN A 98 -0.30 -2.49 1.96
CA ASN A 98 -0.50 -2.63 0.52
C ASN A 98 0.74 -3.21 -0.18
N ALA A 99 0.50 -3.82 -1.32
CA ALA A 99 1.45 -4.04 -2.39
C ALA A 99 0.75 -3.81 -3.74
N VAL A 100 1.51 -3.57 -4.79
CA VAL A 100 0.98 -3.25 -6.13
C VAL A 100 1.70 -4.09 -7.17
N ALA A 101 0.93 -4.74 -8.04
CA ALA A 101 1.43 -5.41 -9.24
C ALA A 101 0.29 -5.58 -10.26
N ASN A 102 0.63 -5.99 -11.46
CA ASN A 102 -0.35 -6.36 -12.46
C ASN A 102 -0.68 -7.85 -12.35
N PHE A 103 -1.90 -8.19 -11.95
CA PHE A 103 -2.36 -9.56 -11.73
C PHE A 103 -3.21 -10.12 -12.89
N ASP A 104 -3.70 -9.30 -13.80
CA ASP A 104 -4.64 -9.75 -14.83
C ASP A 104 -4.24 -9.38 -16.26
N GLY A 105 -3.09 -8.71 -16.43
CA GLY A 105 -2.58 -8.29 -17.73
C GLY A 105 -3.29 -7.07 -18.33
N THR A 106 -4.24 -6.43 -17.60
CA THR A 106 -4.71 -5.10 -17.97
C THR A 106 -3.59 -4.07 -17.75
N PRO A 107 -3.61 -2.91 -18.42
CA PRO A 107 -2.52 -1.96 -18.27
C PRO A 107 -2.35 -1.42 -16.83
N GLN A 108 -3.45 -1.18 -16.11
CA GLN A 108 -3.43 -0.66 -14.75
C GLN A 108 -3.03 -1.75 -13.76
N ALA A 109 -2.38 -1.34 -12.68
CA ALA A 109 -1.98 -2.25 -11.63
C ALA A 109 -3.13 -2.53 -10.64
N GLU A 110 -3.13 -3.73 -10.06
CA GLU A 110 -3.96 -4.08 -8.92
C GLU A 110 -3.26 -3.75 -7.61
N ILE A 111 -4.07 -3.53 -6.59
CA ILE A 111 -3.65 -3.21 -5.23
C ILE A 111 -4.03 -4.36 -4.30
N VAL A 112 -3.04 -4.99 -3.69
CA VAL A 112 -3.26 -5.91 -2.58
C VAL A 112 -3.47 -5.12 -1.30
N LEU A 113 -4.49 -5.49 -0.52
CA LEU A 113 -4.71 -4.98 0.82
C LEU A 113 -4.69 -6.13 1.82
N VAL A 114 -3.85 -6.03 2.85
CA VAL A 114 -3.82 -6.96 3.98
C VAL A 114 -4.20 -6.21 5.24
N ALA A 115 -5.31 -6.64 5.87
CA ALA A 115 -5.83 -6.02 7.08
C ALA A 115 -6.67 -7.02 7.88
N ASP A 116 -6.69 -6.89 9.19
CA ASP A 116 -7.55 -7.66 10.09
C ASP A 116 -7.54 -9.18 9.82
N GLY A 117 -6.36 -9.72 9.50
CA GLY A 117 -6.17 -11.15 9.21
C GLY A 117 -6.76 -11.62 7.88
N LYS A 118 -6.97 -10.74 6.96
CA LYS A 118 -7.59 -11.01 5.65
C LYS A 118 -6.81 -10.34 4.52
N VAL A 119 -7.01 -10.86 3.31
CA VAL A 119 -6.42 -10.35 2.06
C VAL A 119 -7.53 -9.99 1.09
N TRP A 120 -7.35 -8.89 0.39
CA TRP A 120 -8.17 -8.44 -0.74
C TRP A 120 -7.25 -8.14 -1.93
N LEU A 121 -7.75 -8.38 -3.13
CA LEU A 121 -7.23 -7.81 -4.36
C LEU A 121 -8.21 -6.76 -4.88
N LEU A 122 -7.70 -5.58 -5.15
CA LEU A 122 -8.47 -4.41 -5.57
C LEU A 122 -7.97 -3.95 -6.94
N ASN A 123 -8.85 -3.38 -7.73
CA ASN A 123 -8.47 -2.62 -8.91
C ASN A 123 -7.80 -1.29 -8.50
N HIS A 124 -7.13 -0.61 -9.44
CA HIS A 124 -6.49 0.70 -9.23
C HIS A 124 -7.45 1.78 -8.69
N ASP A 125 -8.76 1.64 -8.92
CA ASP A 125 -9.82 2.54 -8.44
C ASP A 125 -10.41 2.12 -7.08
N MET A 126 -9.76 1.18 -6.38
CA MET A 126 -10.15 0.62 -5.07
C MET A 126 -11.44 -0.22 -5.08
N THR A 127 -12.00 -0.55 -6.24
CA THR A 127 -13.08 -1.55 -6.32
C THR A 127 -12.53 -2.95 -6.04
N VAL A 128 -13.32 -3.77 -5.33
CA VAL A 128 -12.89 -5.12 -4.94
C VAL A 128 -12.95 -6.06 -6.13
N LYS A 129 -11.82 -6.70 -6.46
CA LYS A 129 -11.71 -7.74 -7.45
C LYS A 129 -12.04 -9.11 -6.84
N TRP A 130 -11.43 -9.41 -5.69
CA TRP A 130 -11.79 -10.53 -4.83
C TRP A 130 -11.41 -10.25 -3.36
N GLY A 131 -11.93 -11.03 -2.46
CA GLY A 131 -11.75 -10.92 -1.02
C GLY A 131 -13.04 -10.51 -0.29
N PRO A 132 -13.03 -10.55 1.03
CA PRO A 132 -11.90 -10.92 1.90
C PRO A 132 -11.61 -12.43 1.94
N VAL A 133 -10.36 -12.80 1.89
CA VAL A 133 -9.89 -14.18 2.15
C VAL A 133 -9.11 -14.21 3.46
N ALA A 134 -9.50 -15.09 4.38
CA ALA A 134 -8.83 -15.19 5.68
C ALA A 134 -7.41 -15.77 5.53
N ILE A 135 -6.44 -15.25 6.29
CA ILE A 135 -5.07 -15.77 6.33
C ILE A 135 -5.04 -17.05 7.17
N PRO A 136 -4.74 -18.23 6.59
CA PRO A 136 -4.56 -19.46 7.35
C PRO A 136 -3.47 -19.33 8.43
N GLY A 137 -3.78 -19.78 9.66
CA GLY A 137 -2.87 -19.60 10.79
C GLY A 137 -3.12 -18.35 11.62
N GLY A 138 -4.08 -17.52 11.22
CA GLY A 138 -4.55 -16.36 11.99
C GLY A 138 -3.56 -15.19 12.03
N GLY A 139 -3.83 -14.22 12.93
CA GLY A 139 -3.07 -12.98 13.08
C GLY A 139 -3.66 -11.84 12.26
N TYR A 140 -3.06 -10.65 12.41
CA TYR A 140 -3.52 -9.45 11.68
C TYR A 140 -3.05 -9.40 10.23
N GLY A 141 -2.03 -10.22 9.88
CA GLY A 141 -1.32 -10.15 8.61
C GLY A 141 -0.22 -9.09 8.61
N GLY A 142 0.88 -9.39 7.93
CA GLY A 142 1.98 -8.47 7.68
C GLY A 142 1.84 -7.78 6.32
N ALA A 143 2.85 -7.00 5.96
CA ALA A 143 2.95 -6.44 4.62
C ALA A 143 2.99 -7.57 3.58
N PRO A 144 2.19 -7.47 2.50
CA PRO A 144 2.23 -8.47 1.43
C PRO A 144 3.52 -8.37 0.61
N THR A 145 3.95 -9.50 0.09
CA THR A 145 4.98 -9.59 -0.94
C THR A 145 4.36 -10.16 -2.21
N ILE A 146 4.89 -9.80 -3.36
CA ILE A 146 4.40 -10.29 -4.65
C ILE A 146 5.57 -10.88 -5.44
N ALA A 147 5.40 -12.10 -5.90
CA ALA A 147 6.36 -12.79 -6.76
C ALA A 147 5.65 -13.93 -7.50
N ASP A 148 6.27 -14.39 -8.58
CA ASP A 148 5.97 -15.69 -9.17
C ASP A 148 6.70 -16.73 -8.34
N PHE A 149 5.99 -17.35 -7.37
CA PHE A 149 6.59 -18.29 -6.41
C PHE A 149 6.76 -19.69 -6.97
N ASP A 150 6.04 -20.07 -8.02
CA ASP A 150 6.11 -21.41 -8.61
C ASP A 150 6.63 -21.46 -10.05
N GLY A 151 6.88 -20.29 -10.66
CA GLY A 151 7.45 -20.18 -11.99
C GLY A 151 6.44 -20.38 -13.12
N ASP A 152 5.14 -20.18 -12.86
CA ASP A 152 4.08 -20.29 -13.87
C ASP A 152 3.88 -19.01 -14.71
N GLY A 153 4.58 -17.95 -14.36
CA GLY A 153 4.55 -16.65 -15.03
C GLY A 153 3.45 -15.72 -14.53
N LYS A 154 2.72 -16.07 -13.47
CA LYS A 154 1.73 -15.22 -12.81
C LYS A 154 2.23 -14.78 -11.45
N PRO A 155 1.81 -13.59 -10.99
CA PRO A 155 2.15 -13.14 -9.65
C PRO A 155 1.24 -13.77 -8.59
N GLU A 156 1.81 -14.25 -7.51
CA GLU A 156 1.12 -14.64 -6.29
C GLU A 156 1.38 -13.64 -5.17
N ILE A 157 0.54 -13.74 -4.12
CA ILE A 157 0.58 -12.88 -2.95
C ILE A 157 1.07 -13.68 -1.74
N GLY A 158 2.25 -13.36 -1.23
CA GLY A 158 2.79 -13.94 -0.01
C GLY A 158 2.49 -13.06 1.20
N VAL A 159 1.96 -13.64 2.28
CA VAL A 159 1.62 -12.92 3.51
C VAL A 159 2.06 -13.71 4.75
N ALA A 160 2.70 -13.03 5.69
CA ALA A 160 2.99 -13.58 7.01
C ALA A 160 1.77 -13.44 7.92
N GLY A 161 1.22 -14.56 8.38
CA GLY A 161 0.23 -14.63 9.47
C GLY A 161 0.90 -14.81 10.84
N ALA A 162 0.10 -15.13 11.87
CA ALA A 162 0.63 -15.34 13.23
C ALA A 162 1.58 -16.53 13.34
N SER A 163 1.33 -17.60 12.60
CA SER A 163 2.06 -18.87 12.72
C SER A 163 2.49 -19.48 11.39
N ARG A 164 2.14 -18.85 10.28
CA ARG A 164 2.43 -19.35 8.92
C ARG A 164 2.76 -18.20 7.97
N TYR A 165 3.61 -18.49 7.00
CA TYR A 165 3.67 -17.73 5.75
C TYR A 165 2.74 -18.41 4.76
N VAL A 166 1.88 -17.65 4.10
CA VAL A 166 0.83 -18.15 3.22
C VAL A 166 0.99 -17.51 1.86
N VAL A 167 0.85 -18.29 0.80
CA VAL A 167 0.84 -17.81 -0.57
C VAL A 167 -0.58 -17.98 -1.13
N PHE A 168 -1.09 -16.91 -1.73
CA PHE A 168 -2.38 -16.88 -2.42
C PHE A 168 -2.13 -16.77 -3.91
N GLU A 169 -2.84 -17.59 -4.67
CA GLU A 169 -2.88 -17.51 -6.12
C GLU A 169 -3.52 -16.19 -6.60
N THR A 170 -3.36 -15.89 -7.87
CA THR A 170 -3.96 -14.70 -8.53
C THR A 170 -5.48 -14.62 -8.33
N ASP A 171 -6.17 -15.73 -8.17
CA ASP A 171 -7.62 -15.80 -7.94
C ASP A 171 -8.02 -15.78 -6.46
N GLY A 172 -7.05 -15.68 -5.55
CA GLY A 172 -7.27 -15.65 -4.09
C GLY A 172 -7.35 -17.01 -3.43
N THR A 173 -7.19 -18.11 -4.15
CA THR A 173 -7.09 -19.43 -3.52
C THR A 173 -5.74 -19.59 -2.80
N VAL A 174 -5.74 -20.36 -1.71
CA VAL A 174 -4.49 -20.63 -0.97
C VAL A 174 -3.73 -21.73 -1.70
N LYS A 175 -2.46 -21.46 -1.97
CA LYS A 175 -1.54 -22.39 -2.61
C LYS A 175 -1.09 -23.53 -1.69
#